data_96c4f02a399c58b8702efffccaa7ac2c
#
_entry.id   96c4f02a399c58b8702efffccaa7ac2c
#
_cell.length_a   1.000
_cell.length_b   1.000
_cell.length_c   1.000
_cell.angle_alpha   90.00
_cell.angle_beta   90.00
_cell.angle_gamma   90.00
#
_symmetry.space_group_name_H-M   'P 1'
#
loop_
_entity.id
_entity.type
_entity.pdbx_description
1 polymer ?
#
loop_
_entity_poly.entity_id
_entity_poly.type
_entity_poly.pdbx_seq_one_letter_code
_entity_poly.pdbx_strand_id
1 'polypeptide(L)'
;MNERLRILMILASSTNDAVPYNTVWRRNLYDTLCKMGHDVVLLAAEPGRRAMVTRDAKAREAFSEAVLTRFKREHAKRPFDLLFGYLMDGMIDPAVIDEIRRAGVPTCNFSCNNVHQFDLVDGLSPHFDFNLHSERDVGDKFRRIGATPLWWPMASNPQFAHPVDTPRTLGASFVGGNYGLRADYALHLLENGVDLHLYGPGWMLSGRIARAKRRLHRDLTMGAALFAPSLATQATLTARAARMDMMRRLAAAHPGNVHQPVSDDEVIRLYSRSNVSLGFLEVFDHHDPSGPVLQHLHLREFEGPMSGALYLTNYSDELAEMFEPDKEVLVWRNRHELLEKARFYAEHPEAGDKIRAAGRKRALACHTYRHRFEQLFEKIGLV
;
A
#
# COMPACT_ATOMS: atom_id res chain seq x y z
N MET A 1 -8.78 4.43 -31.68
CA MET A 1 -7.74 3.40 -31.40
C MET A 1 -6.72 4.10 -30.54
N ASN A 2 -6.55 3.72 -29.28
CA ASN A 2 -5.50 4.32 -28.45
C ASN A 2 -4.15 4.00 -29.07
N GLU A 3 -3.34 5.04 -29.33
CA GLU A 3 -1.99 4.85 -29.84
C GLU A 3 -1.20 3.97 -28.87
N ARG A 4 -0.37 3.07 -29.44
CA ARG A 4 0.49 2.18 -28.66
C ARG A 4 1.67 2.96 -28.11
N LEU A 5 1.60 3.38 -26.86
CA LEU A 5 2.66 4.10 -26.18
C LEU A 5 3.85 3.17 -25.85
N ARG A 6 5.05 3.73 -25.87
CA ARG A 6 6.26 3.10 -25.37
C ARG A 6 6.67 3.73 -24.03
N ILE A 7 6.62 2.93 -22.98
CA ILE A 7 6.74 3.41 -21.60
C ILE A 7 8.00 2.82 -20.95
N LEU A 8 8.88 3.67 -20.42
CA LEU A 8 9.92 3.24 -19.49
C LEU A 8 9.32 3.19 -18.09
N MET A 9 9.29 2.03 -17.47
CA MET A 9 8.73 1.85 -16.14
C MET A 9 9.82 1.44 -15.15
N ILE A 10 9.91 2.15 -14.01
CA ILE A 10 10.84 1.84 -12.92
C ILE A 10 10.05 1.57 -11.65
N LEU A 11 9.93 0.30 -11.27
CA LEU A 11 9.20 -0.12 -10.07
C LEU A 11 9.77 -1.39 -9.47
N ALA A 12 9.39 -1.71 -8.24
CA ALA A 12 9.68 -3.00 -7.63
C ALA A 12 9.02 -4.12 -8.46
N SER A 13 9.84 -5.02 -8.98
CA SER A 13 9.41 -6.02 -9.97
C SER A 13 9.86 -7.44 -9.61
N SER A 14 10.29 -7.69 -8.36
CA SER A 14 10.73 -9.01 -7.95
C SER A 14 9.68 -10.06 -8.27
N THR A 15 10.12 -11.13 -8.93
CA THR A 15 9.32 -12.33 -9.18
C THR A 15 9.51 -13.38 -8.08
N ASN A 16 10.25 -13.05 -7.03
CA ASN A 16 10.51 -13.96 -5.93
C ASN A 16 9.30 -14.00 -4.99
N ASP A 17 8.43 -14.98 -5.18
CA ASP A 17 7.24 -15.23 -4.34
C ASP A 17 7.58 -15.51 -2.86
N ALA A 18 8.86 -15.80 -2.56
CA ALA A 18 9.33 -15.94 -1.19
C ALA A 18 9.41 -14.60 -0.41
N VAL A 19 9.30 -13.45 -1.13
CA VAL A 19 9.24 -12.13 -0.51
C VAL A 19 7.82 -11.57 -0.68
N PRO A 20 6.93 -11.72 0.31
CA PRO A 20 5.58 -11.17 0.27
C PRO A 20 5.61 -9.68 -0.10
N TYR A 21 4.65 -9.23 -0.91
CA TYR A 21 4.41 -7.83 -1.34
C TYR A 21 5.30 -7.27 -2.46
N ASN A 22 6.20 -8.04 -3.06
CA ASN A 22 7.04 -7.52 -4.15
C ASN A 22 6.39 -7.58 -5.52
N THR A 23 5.36 -8.41 -5.70
CA THR A 23 4.72 -8.60 -7.01
C THR A 23 3.48 -7.72 -7.21
N VAL A 24 2.88 -7.21 -6.14
CA VAL A 24 1.61 -6.48 -6.18
C VAL A 24 1.62 -5.27 -7.13
N TRP A 25 2.69 -4.47 -7.12
CA TRP A 25 2.79 -3.30 -8.00
C TRP A 25 3.03 -3.68 -9.44
N ARG A 26 3.84 -4.71 -9.70
CA ARG A 26 4.03 -5.26 -11.04
C ARG A 26 2.69 -5.75 -11.60
N ARG A 27 1.94 -6.56 -10.86
CA ARG A 27 0.63 -7.11 -11.28
C ARG A 27 -0.40 -6.00 -11.53
N ASN A 28 -0.42 -4.98 -10.68
CA ASN A 28 -1.38 -3.89 -10.82
C ASN A 28 -1.00 -2.89 -11.92
N LEU A 29 0.27 -2.52 -12.05
CA LEU A 29 0.71 -1.44 -12.94
C LEU A 29 1.25 -1.97 -14.27
N TYR A 30 2.31 -2.77 -14.21
CA TYR A 30 3.00 -3.26 -15.41
C TYR A 30 2.09 -4.19 -16.25
N ASP A 31 1.51 -5.20 -15.62
CA ASP A 31 0.67 -6.17 -16.33
C ASP A 31 -0.59 -5.49 -16.92
N THR A 32 -1.12 -4.46 -16.26
CA THR A 32 -2.23 -3.64 -16.80
C THR A 32 -1.82 -2.93 -18.09
N LEU A 33 -0.69 -2.23 -18.11
CA LEU A 33 -0.21 -1.52 -19.30
C LEU A 33 0.09 -2.48 -20.46
N CYS A 34 0.71 -3.62 -20.17
CA CYS A 34 0.93 -4.66 -21.19
C CYS A 34 -0.39 -5.17 -21.76
N LYS A 35 -1.41 -5.37 -20.93
CA LYS A 35 -2.76 -5.80 -21.36
C LYS A 35 -3.50 -4.72 -22.16
N MET A 36 -3.22 -3.45 -21.90
CA MET A 36 -3.72 -2.33 -22.73
C MET A 36 -3.05 -2.28 -24.09
N GLY A 37 -1.98 -3.05 -24.33
CA GLY A 37 -1.28 -3.13 -25.59
C GLY A 37 -0.07 -2.20 -25.73
N HIS A 38 0.31 -1.52 -24.64
CA HIS A 38 1.48 -0.63 -24.65
C HIS A 38 2.79 -1.43 -24.65
N ASP A 39 3.88 -0.82 -25.13
CA ASP A 39 5.23 -1.37 -25.13
C ASP A 39 5.95 -0.89 -23.86
N VAL A 40 6.07 -1.75 -22.85
CA VAL A 40 6.61 -1.38 -21.55
C VAL A 40 7.99 -1.98 -21.32
N VAL A 41 8.99 -1.11 -21.19
CA VAL A 41 10.34 -1.49 -20.79
C VAL A 41 10.45 -1.36 -19.27
N LEU A 42 10.42 -2.50 -18.58
CA LEU A 42 10.48 -2.55 -17.12
C LEU A 42 11.91 -2.57 -16.62
N LEU A 43 12.23 -1.68 -15.68
CA LEU A 43 13.46 -1.68 -14.88
C LEU A 43 13.14 -1.97 -13.41
N ALA A 44 13.90 -2.88 -12.84
CA ALA A 44 13.78 -3.24 -11.43
C ALA A 44 14.30 -2.11 -10.53
N ALA A 45 13.46 -1.64 -9.60
CA ALA A 45 13.82 -0.59 -8.63
C ALA A 45 14.51 -1.14 -7.37
N GLU A 46 14.62 -2.46 -7.21
CA GLU A 46 15.21 -3.11 -6.03
C GLU A 46 16.64 -2.65 -5.71
N PRO A 47 17.56 -2.45 -6.70
CA PRO A 47 18.89 -1.93 -6.41
C PRO A 47 18.85 -0.52 -5.80
N GLY A 48 18.02 0.38 -6.33
CA GLY A 48 17.81 1.73 -5.78
C GLY A 48 17.21 1.69 -4.38
N ARG A 49 16.18 0.86 -4.16
CA ARG A 49 15.58 0.66 -2.84
C ARG A 49 16.61 0.14 -1.82
N ARG A 50 17.48 -0.77 -2.24
CA ARG A 50 18.57 -1.26 -1.39
C ARG A 50 19.53 -0.13 -1.03
N ALA A 51 19.94 0.69 -2.00
CA ALA A 51 20.80 1.85 -1.79
C ALA A 51 20.19 2.83 -0.77
N MET A 52 18.90 3.14 -0.91
CA MET A 52 18.16 3.99 0.02
C MET A 52 18.16 3.41 1.45
N VAL A 53 17.80 2.15 1.62
CA VAL A 53 17.71 1.50 2.94
C VAL A 53 19.05 1.38 3.62
N THR A 54 20.12 1.11 2.87
CA THR A 54 21.50 1.01 3.40
C THR A 54 22.23 2.36 3.44
N ARG A 55 21.63 3.43 2.90
CA ARG A 55 22.23 4.76 2.73
C ARG A 55 23.57 4.70 1.99
N ASP A 56 23.67 3.81 1.01
CA ASP A 56 24.86 3.58 0.21
C ASP A 56 24.87 4.47 -1.04
N ALA A 57 25.66 5.54 -0.99
CA ALA A 57 25.78 6.51 -2.09
C ALA A 57 26.35 5.88 -3.37
N LYS A 58 27.29 4.93 -3.26
CA LYS A 58 27.89 4.25 -4.42
C LYS A 58 26.87 3.32 -5.10
N ALA A 59 26.06 2.61 -4.30
CA ALA A 59 24.98 1.78 -4.83
C ALA A 59 23.90 2.63 -5.51
N ARG A 60 23.59 3.83 -4.99
CA ARG A 60 22.69 4.78 -5.63
C ARG A 60 23.24 5.29 -6.96
N GLU A 61 24.52 5.68 -6.99
CA GLU A 61 25.21 6.14 -8.20
C GLU A 61 25.20 5.04 -9.28
N ALA A 62 25.57 3.81 -8.93
CA ALA A 62 25.55 2.67 -9.84
C ALA A 62 24.16 2.37 -10.40
N PHE A 63 23.11 2.48 -9.56
CA PHE A 63 21.73 2.32 -10.02
C PHE A 63 21.32 3.47 -10.96
N SER A 64 21.67 4.69 -10.65
CA SER A 64 21.42 5.90 -11.45
C SER A 64 22.05 5.77 -12.84
N GLU A 65 23.32 5.37 -12.90
CA GLU A 65 24.05 5.14 -14.14
C GLU A 65 23.40 4.01 -14.97
N ALA A 66 23.01 2.91 -14.34
CA ALA A 66 22.34 1.79 -15.01
C ALA A 66 20.99 2.21 -15.62
N VAL A 67 20.20 3.00 -14.91
CA VAL A 67 18.91 3.53 -15.42
C VAL A 67 19.17 4.45 -16.62
N LEU A 68 20.09 5.41 -16.50
CA LEU A 68 20.38 6.37 -17.55
C LEU A 68 20.96 5.69 -18.82
N THR A 69 21.89 4.76 -18.65
CA THR A 69 22.46 3.97 -19.75
C THR A 69 21.38 3.15 -20.46
N ARG A 70 20.50 2.52 -19.70
CA ARG A 70 19.38 1.76 -20.27
C ARG A 70 18.42 2.66 -21.02
N PHE A 71 18.05 3.81 -20.43
CA PHE A 71 17.22 4.82 -21.07
C PHE A 71 17.82 5.26 -22.40
N LYS A 72 19.05 5.75 -22.43
CA LYS A 72 19.72 6.25 -23.65
C LYS A 72 19.74 5.20 -24.75
N ARG A 73 20.12 3.97 -24.41
CA ARG A 73 20.21 2.87 -25.36
C ARG A 73 18.85 2.50 -25.98
N GLU A 74 17.83 2.43 -25.17
CA GLU A 74 16.50 2.04 -25.65
C GLU A 74 15.78 3.20 -26.35
N HIS A 75 15.93 4.43 -25.85
CA HIS A 75 15.35 5.63 -26.44
C HIS A 75 15.94 5.93 -27.83
N ALA A 76 17.24 5.71 -28.03
CA ALA A 76 17.87 5.86 -29.34
C ALA A 76 17.37 4.86 -30.40
N LYS A 77 16.90 3.67 -29.99
CA LYS A 77 16.32 2.69 -30.91
C LYS A 77 14.89 3.07 -31.32
N ARG A 78 14.12 3.49 -30.38
CA ARG A 78 12.75 4.00 -30.51
C ARG A 78 12.46 4.90 -29.29
N PRO A 79 12.02 6.15 -29.50
CA PRO A 79 11.72 7.05 -28.40
C PRO A 79 10.70 6.48 -27.40
N PHE A 80 10.85 6.83 -26.15
CA PHE A 80 9.84 6.62 -25.13
C PHE A 80 8.83 7.77 -25.14
N ASP A 81 7.58 7.46 -24.92
CA ASP A 81 6.48 8.43 -24.79
C ASP A 81 6.27 8.84 -23.31
N LEU A 82 6.75 8.04 -22.36
CA LEU A 82 6.57 8.27 -20.91
C LEU A 82 7.64 7.57 -20.11
N LEU A 83 8.15 8.23 -19.05
CA LEU A 83 8.75 7.57 -17.88
C LEU A 83 7.69 7.48 -16.76
N PHE A 84 7.43 6.28 -16.28
CA PHE A 84 6.59 6.03 -15.11
C PHE A 84 7.44 5.42 -13.99
N GLY A 85 7.61 6.14 -12.88
CA GLY A 85 8.38 5.71 -11.71
C GLY A 85 7.51 5.38 -10.50
N TYR A 86 8.01 4.50 -9.65
CA TYR A 86 7.62 4.38 -8.25
C TYR A 86 8.90 4.46 -7.43
N LEU A 87 9.40 5.68 -7.29
CA LEU A 87 10.71 6.00 -6.76
C LEU A 87 10.58 6.88 -5.52
N MET A 88 11.54 6.73 -4.62
CA MET A 88 11.65 7.48 -3.36
C MET A 88 13.01 8.15 -3.27
N ASP A 89 13.14 9.10 -2.38
CA ASP A 89 14.39 9.80 -2.09
C ASP A 89 15.50 8.82 -1.72
N GLY A 90 16.70 9.09 -2.21
CA GLY A 90 17.85 8.22 -1.98
C GLY A 90 17.89 6.94 -2.81
N MET A 91 16.86 6.63 -3.63
CA MET A 91 16.89 5.50 -4.56
C MET A 91 17.71 5.80 -5.81
N ILE A 92 17.57 6.99 -6.37
CA ILE A 92 18.18 7.43 -7.62
C ILE A 92 18.69 8.87 -7.48
N ASP A 93 19.66 9.26 -8.29
CA ASP A 93 20.07 10.67 -8.39
C ASP A 93 19.02 11.44 -9.18
N PRO A 94 18.48 12.55 -8.64
CA PRO A 94 17.49 13.39 -9.33
C PRO A 94 17.95 13.87 -10.72
N ALA A 95 19.25 14.06 -10.93
CA ALA A 95 19.83 14.46 -12.22
C ALA A 95 19.49 13.49 -13.36
N VAL A 96 19.23 12.21 -13.06
CA VAL A 96 18.80 11.22 -14.05
C VAL A 96 17.41 11.56 -14.59
N ILE A 97 16.49 11.94 -13.71
CA ILE A 97 15.14 12.35 -14.09
C ILE A 97 15.18 13.63 -14.92
N ASP A 98 16.00 14.62 -14.51
CA ASP A 98 16.19 15.85 -15.26
C ASP A 98 16.78 15.59 -16.65
N GLU A 99 17.65 14.63 -16.82
CA GLU A 99 18.21 14.26 -18.12
C GLU A 99 17.18 13.61 -19.03
N ILE A 100 16.30 12.76 -18.48
CA ILE A 100 15.19 12.15 -19.23
C ILE A 100 14.19 13.22 -19.68
N ARG A 101 13.85 14.17 -18.80
CA ARG A 101 12.98 15.32 -19.14
C ARG A 101 13.59 16.18 -20.26
N ARG A 102 14.89 16.46 -20.18
CA ARG A 102 15.62 17.21 -21.23
C ARG A 102 15.62 16.49 -22.57
N ALA A 103 15.48 15.18 -22.59
CA ALA A 103 15.30 14.41 -23.82
C ALA A 103 13.85 14.51 -24.39
N GLY A 104 12.96 15.27 -23.75
CA GLY A 104 11.58 15.49 -24.18
C GLY A 104 10.61 14.39 -23.80
N VAL A 105 10.97 13.51 -22.86
CA VAL A 105 10.10 12.44 -22.37
C VAL A 105 9.36 12.91 -21.12
N PRO A 106 8.03 12.99 -21.13
CA PRO A 106 7.22 13.25 -19.94
C PRO A 106 7.53 12.27 -18.82
N THR A 107 7.57 12.77 -17.57
CA THR A 107 7.95 11.97 -16.41
C THR A 107 6.87 11.99 -15.33
N CYS A 108 6.41 10.81 -14.92
CA CYS A 108 5.46 10.63 -13.81
C CYS A 108 6.10 9.81 -12.70
N ASN A 109 5.95 10.23 -11.45
CA ASN A 109 6.28 9.41 -10.29
C ASN A 109 5.02 9.12 -9.48
N PHE A 110 4.74 7.85 -9.22
CA PHE A 110 3.66 7.42 -8.35
C PHE A 110 4.18 7.27 -6.92
N SER A 111 3.44 7.78 -5.96
CA SER A 111 3.69 7.56 -4.54
C SER A 111 2.39 7.37 -3.78
N CYS A 112 2.45 6.61 -2.71
CA CYS A 112 1.35 6.41 -1.77
C CYS A 112 1.84 6.58 -0.34
N ASN A 113 0.92 6.66 0.61
CA ASN A 113 1.20 6.92 2.02
C ASN A 113 1.70 8.36 2.30
N ASN A 114 1.45 9.30 1.41
CA ASN A 114 1.93 10.69 1.52
C ASN A 114 1.29 11.47 2.68
N VAL A 115 0.19 10.96 3.23
CA VAL A 115 -0.41 11.51 4.45
C VAL A 115 0.59 11.49 5.60
N HIS A 116 1.36 10.39 5.75
CA HIS A 116 2.23 10.13 6.90
C HIS A 116 3.70 9.80 6.56
N GLN A 117 4.06 9.75 5.27
CA GLN A 117 5.42 9.42 4.78
C GLN A 117 5.83 10.31 3.61
N PHE A 118 5.42 11.58 3.60
CA PHE A 118 5.71 12.51 2.51
C PHE A 118 7.21 12.81 2.36
N ASP A 119 7.93 12.79 3.48
CA ASP A 119 9.39 12.94 3.57
C ASP A 119 10.19 11.88 2.78
N LEU A 120 9.54 10.81 2.34
CA LEU A 120 10.20 9.79 1.49
C LEU A 120 10.24 10.17 0.01
N VAL A 121 9.57 11.25 -0.40
CA VAL A 121 9.45 11.64 -1.80
C VAL A 121 9.63 13.14 -2.04
N ASP A 122 9.75 13.95 -1.00
CA ASP A 122 9.74 15.41 -1.11
C ASP A 122 10.98 15.97 -1.84
N GLY A 123 12.14 15.34 -1.70
CA GLY A 123 13.36 15.71 -2.40
C GLY A 123 13.37 15.34 -3.88
N LEU A 124 12.77 14.23 -4.27
CA LEU A 124 12.75 13.74 -5.64
C LEU A 124 11.57 14.30 -6.47
N SER A 125 10.46 14.60 -5.83
CA SER A 125 9.22 15.01 -6.49
C SER A 125 9.34 16.25 -7.39
N PRO A 126 10.13 17.32 -7.07
CA PRO A 126 10.28 18.49 -7.95
C PRO A 126 10.94 18.20 -9.31
N HIS A 127 11.62 17.07 -9.42
CA HIS A 127 12.31 16.66 -10.64
C HIS A 127 11.41 15.98 -11.67
N PHE A 128 10.20 15.55 -11.26
CA PHE A 128 9.21 14.97 -12.18
C PHE A 128 8.25 16.03 -12.72
N ASP A 129 7.77 15.84 -13.96
CA ASP A 129 6.73 16.68 -14.52
C ASP A 129 5.41 16.51 -13.78
N PHE A 130 5.08 15.28 -13.37
CA PHE A 130 3.86 14.97 -12.64
C PHE A 130 4.11 14.01 -11.49
N ASN A 131 3.50 14.31 -10.34
CA ASN A 131 3.57 13.48 -9.14
C ASN A 131 2.18 12.89 -8.84
N LEU A 132 2.05 11.61 -9.10
CA LEU A 132 0.82 10.86 -8.88
C LEU A 132 0.73 10.48 -7.41
N HIS A 133 -0.33 10.90 -6.73
CA HIS A 133 -0.55 10.59 -5.32
C HIS A 133 -1.91 9.94 -5.11
N SER A 134 -1.97 8.95 -4.21
CA SER A 134 -3.18 8.16 -4.00
C SER A 134 -4.22 8.85 -3.11
N GLU A 135 -3.79 9.70 -2.19
CA GLU A 135 -4.64 10.34 -1.20
C GLU A 135 -5.12 11.71 -1.69
N ARG A 136 -6.42 12.01 -1.56
CA ARG A 136 -7.05 13.22 -2.13
C ARG A 136 -6.40 14.52 -1.63
N ASP A 137 -6.16 14.63 -0.33
CA ASP A 137 -5.87 15.91 0.33
C ASP A 137 -4.36 16.21 0.49
N VAL A 138 -3.47 15.45 -0.15
CA VAL A 138 -2.03 15.67 -0.03
C VAL A 138 -1.43 16.56 -1.12
N GLY A 139 -2.19 16.97 -2.11
CA GLY A 139 -1.70 17.76 -3.25
C GLY A 139 -0.98 19.05 -2.85
N ASP A 140 -1.41 19.70 -1.77
CA ASP A 140 -0.75 20.93 -1.28
C ASP A 140 0.65 20.68 -0.72
N LYS A 141 0.97 19.48 -0.21
CA LYS A 141 2.32 19.13 0.20
C LYS A 141 3.28 19.18 -1.01
N PHE A 142 2.86 18.62 -2.14
CA PHE A 142 3.65 18.65 -3.39
C PHE A 142 3.80 20.08 -3.95
N ARG A 143 2.72 20.88 -3.97
CA ARG A 143 2.78 22.26 -4.47
C ARG A 143 3.76 23.13 -3.67
N ARG A 144 3.84 22.95 -2.34
CA ARG A 144 4.75 23.71 -1.47
C ARG A 144 6.23 23.47 -1.78
N ILE A 145 6.59 22.34 -2.35
CA ILE A 145 7.95 22.01 -2.76
C ILE A 145 8.19 22.25 -4.26
N GLY A 146 7.26 22.90 -4.96
CA GLY A 146 7.38 23.19 -6.40
C GLY A 146 7.09 22.00 -7.32
N ALA A 147 6.52 20.93 -6.81
CA ALA A 147 6.14 19.76 -7.59
C ALA A 147 4.68 19.88 -8.11
N THR A 148 4.39 19.23 -9.23
CA THR A 148 3.05 19.20 -9.84
C THR A 148 2.28 17.95 -9.42
N PRO A 149 1.30 18.04 -8.52
CA PRO A 149 0.53 16.88 -8.07
C PRO A 149 -0.59 16.54 -9.05
N LEU A 150 -0.83 15.24 -9.21
CA LEU A 150 -2.05 14.70 -9.82
C LEU A 150 -2.67 13.67 -8.88
N TRP A 151 -3.90 13.90 -8.44
CA TRP A 151 -4.63 12.89 -7.69
C TRP A 151 -4.93 11.68 -8.58
N TRP A 152 -4.39 10.56 -8.19
CA TRP A 152 -4.44 9.29 -8.89
C TRP A 152 -4.72 8.18 -7.87
N PRO A 153 -6.00 8.04 -7.44
CA PRO A 153 -6.37 7.13 -6.36
C PRO A 153 -6.03 5.70 -6.69
N MET A 154 -5.85 4.90 -5.68
CA MET A 154 -5.63 3.46 -5.80
C MET A 154 -6.72 2.80 -6.66
N ALA A 155 -6.38 1.68 -7.22
CA ALA A 155 -7.26 0.82 -8.01
C ALA A 155 -6.77 -0.63 -7.93
N SER A 156 -7.36 -1.55 -8.67
CA SER A 156 -6.82 -2.91 -8.77
C SER A 156 -6.89 -3.45 -10.19
N ASN A 157 -6.12 -4.51 -10.45
CA ASN A 157 -6.13 -5.21 -11.73
C ASN A 157 -7.08 -6.43 -11.64
N PRO A 158 -8.19 -6.44 -12.40
CA PRO A 158 -9.17 -7.54 -12.34
C PRO A 158 -8.65 -8.90 -12.83
N GLN A 159 -7.51 -8.94 -13.52
CA GLN A 159 -6.86 -10.18 -13.90
C GLN A 159 -6.15 -10.85 -12.71
N PHE A 160 -5.78 -10.06 -11.74
CA PHE A 160 -5.15 -10.50 -10.51
C PHE A 160 -6.19 -10.58 -9.37
N ALA A 161 -6.92 -9.49 -9.11
CA ALA A 161 -7.94 -9.42 -8.08
C ALA A 161 -9.29 -9.90 -8.63
N HIS A 162 -9.60 -11.17 -8.41
CA HIS A 162 -10.86 -11.79 -8.85
C HIS A 162 -11.32 -12.84 -7.83
N PRO A 163 -12.61 -13.13 -7.76
CA PRO A 163 -13.12 -14.22 -6.93
C PRO A 163 -12.48 -15.57 -7.31
N VAL A 164 -12.12 -16.33 -6.29
CA VAL A 164 -11.65 -17.71 -6.44
C VAL A 164 -12.77 -18.65 -6.00
N ASP A 165 -13.04 -19.68 -6.78
CA ASP A 165 -14.05 -20.70 -6.44
C ASP A 165 -13.51 -21.55 -5.26
N THR A 166 -13.97 -21.24 -4.06
CA THR A 166 -13.56 -21.88 -2.81
C THR A 166 -14.64 -21.69 -1.74
N PRO A 167 -14.88 -22.67 -0.87
CA PRO A 167 -15.80 -22.50 0.24
C PRO A 167 -15.38 -21.38 1.20
N ARG A 168 -16.35 -20.66 1.73
CA ARG A 168 -16.16 -19.72 2.83
C ARG A 168 -15.92 -20.51 4.12
N THR A 169 -14.74 -20.42 4.68
CA THR A 169 -14.31 -21.21 5.84
C THR A 169 -13.79 -20.36 7.00
N LEU A 170 -13.77 -19.04 6.83
CA LEU A 170 -13.30 -18.08 7.84
C LEU A 170 -14.44 -17.11 8.17
N GLY A 171 -14.69 -16.87 9.45
CA GLY A 171 -15.66 -15.86 9.90
C GLY A 171 -15.26 -14.47 9.44
N ALA A 172 -14.15 -13.98 9.92
CA ALA A 172 -13.57 -12.70 9.52
C ALA A 172 -12.07 -12.84 9.21
N SER A 173 -11.56 -12.02 8.30
CA SER A 173 -10.12 -11.93 8.04
C SER A 173 -9.63 -10.49 7.95
N PHE A 174 -8.38 -10.27 8.35
CA PHE A 174 -7.64 -9.06 8.06
C PHE A 174 -6.29 -9.41 7.43
N VAL A 175 -5.98 -8.81 6.28
CA VAL A 175 -4.70 -9.00 5.59
C VAL A 175 -3.96 -7.67 5.54
N GLY A 176 -2.91 -7.55 6.32
CA GLY A 176 -2.10 -6.32 6.39
C GLY A 176 -1.12 -6.33 7.55
N GLY A 177 -0.18 -5.38 7.52
CA GLY A 177 0.79 -5.20 8.60
C GLY A 177 0.15 -4.71 9.89
N ASN A 178 0.75 -5.08 11.02
CA ASN A 178 0.34 -4.58 12.33
C ASN A 178 0.99 -3.21 12.59
N TYR A 179 0.25 -2.14 12.36
CA TYR A 179 0.61 -0.76 12.71
C TYR A 179 -0.64 0.07 13.04
N GLY A 180 -0.46 1.30 13.51
CA GLY A 180 -1.57 2.15 13.93
C GLY A 180 -2.37 1.51 15.07
N LEU A 181 -3.69 1.61 15.00
CA LEU A 181 -4.65 1.08 15.96
C LEU A 181 -5.08 -0.38 15.67
N ARG A 182 -4.53 -1.01 14.65
CA ARG A 182 -4.94 -2.34 14.15
C ARG A 182 -4.92 -3.43 15.22
N ALA A 183 -3.89 -3.43 16.07
CA ALA A 183 -3.79 -4.42 17.15
C ALA A 183 -4.88 -4.24 18.21
N ASP A 184 -5.27 -3.00 18.47
CA ASP A 184 -6.31 -2.65 19.42
C ASP A 184 -7.69 -3.09 18.91
N TYR A 185 -8.00 -2.82 17.65
CA TYR A 185 -9.23 -3.31 17.00
C TYR A 185 -9.29 -4.84 16.91
N ALA A 186 -8.18 -5.46 16.51
CA ALA A 186 -8.13 -6.91 16.40
C ALA A 186 -8.35 -7.61 17.74
N LEU A 187 -7.70 -7.11 18.80
CA LEU A 187 -7.87 -7.63 20.15
C LEU A 187 -9.31 -7.44 20.64
N HIS A 188 -9.88 -6.26 20.41
CA HIS A 188 -11.26 -5.98 20.76
C HIS A 188 -12.25 -6.96 20.09
N LEU A 189 -12.09 -7.24 18.82
CA LEU A 189 -12.94 -8.20 18.10
C LEU A 189 -12.78 -9.63 18.64
N LEU A 190 -11.55 -10.09 18.83
CA LEU A 190 -11.25 -11.43 19.32
C LEU A 190 -11.73 -11.65 20.75
N GLU A 191 -11.50 -10.69 21.67
CA GLU A 191 -11.98 -10.74 23.05
C GLU A 191 -13.51 -10.73 23.17
N ASN A 192 -14.20 -10.24 22.15
CA ASN A 192 -15.66 -10.28 22.05
C ASN A 192 -16.17 -11.43 21.18
N GLY A 193 -15.35 -12.44 20.91
CA GLY A 193 -15.77 -13.71 20.30
C GLY A 193 -15.93 -13.70 18.78
N VAL A 194 -15.45 -12.68 18.07
CA VAL A 194 -15.42 -12.69 16.60
C VAL A 194 -14.35 -13.67 16.13
N ASP A 195 -14.71 -14.60 15.24
CA ASP A 195 -13.75 -15.50 14.57
C ASP A 195 -12.93 -14.73 13.54
N LEU A 196 -11.91 -13.99 14.02
CA LEU A 196 -11.05 -13.13 13.21
C LEU A 196 -9.68 -13.75 13.01
N HIS A 197 -9.25 -13.88 11.76
CA HIS A 197 -7.92 -14.36 11.36
C HIS A 197 -7.06 -13.21 10.82
N LEU A 198 -5.85 -13.06 11.38
CA LEU A 198 -4.91 -11.96 11.10
C LEU A 198 -3.72 -12.46 10.29
N TYR A 199 -3.50 -11.89 9.11
CA TYR A 199 -2.41 -12.26 8.20
C TYR A 199 -1.53 -11.04 7.90
N GLY A 200 -0.22 -11.19 8.05
CA GLY A 200 0.71 -10.12 7.67
C GLY A 200 1.89 -9.93 8.61
N PRO A 201 2.80 -9.01 8.28
CA PRO A 201 3.95 -8.75 9.10
C PRO A 201 3.60 -8.06 10.43
N GLY A 202 4.32 -8.42 11.46
CA GLY A 202 4.21 -7.78 12.77
C GLY A 202 3.11 -8.33 13.68
N TRP A 203 2.29 -9.29 13.26
CA TRP A 203 1.29 -9.94 14.10
C TRP A 203 1.89 -11.02 15.00
N MET A 204 2.83 -11.80 14.52
CA MET A 204 3.48 -12.83 15.30
C MET A 204 4.66 -12.28 16.10
N LEU A 205 4.79 -12.70 17.34
CA LEU A 205 6.01 -12.52 18.12
C LEU A 205 7.10 -13.41 17.49
N SER A 206 7.94 -12.84 16.66
CA SER A 206 9.01 -13.58 15.98
C SER A 206 10.00 -14.22 16.95
N GLY A 207 10.56 -15.37 16.56
CA GLY A 207 11.37 -16.28 17.36
C GLY A 207 12.61 -15.67 18.06
N ARG A 208 13.38 -16.51 18.79
CA ARG A 208 14.48 -16.12 19.71
C ARG A 208 15.47 -15.09 19.11
N ILE A 209 15.86 -15.21 17.83
CA ILE A 209 16.86 -14.34 17.19
C ILE A 209 16.30 -12.92 16.95
N ALA A 210 15.07 -12.80 16.52
CA ALA A 210 14.44 -11.49 16.34
C ALA A 210 14.05 -10.85 17.68
N ARG A 211 13.82 -11.65 18.74
CA ARG A 211 13.70 -11.16 20.13
C ARG A 211 15.02 -10.59 20.63
N ALA A 212 16.15 -11.26 20.37
CA ALA A 212 17.47 -10.79 20.75
C ALA A 212 17.87 -9.50 20.01
N LYS A 213 17.66 -9.42 18.69
CA LYS A 213 17.90 -8.20 17.90
C LYS A 213 17.00 -7.03 18.35
N ARG A 214 15.73 -7.30 18.67
CA ARG A 214 14.81 -6.25 19.18
C ARG A 214 15.18 -5.83 20.60
N ARG A 215 15.63 -6.74 21.44
CA ARG A 215 16.10 -6.44 22.80
C ARG A 215 17.34 -5.55 22.74
N LEU A 216 18.32 -5.91 21.91
CA LEU A 216 19.53 -5.12 21.72
C LEU A 216 19.20 -3.72 21.13
N HIS A 217 18.34 -3.64 20.12
CA HIS A 217 17.92 -2.36 19.56
C HIS A 217 17.09 -1.53 20.57
N ARG A 218 16.23 -2.16 21.35
CA ARG A 218 15.50 -1.52 22.45
C ARG A 218 16.45 -1.00 23.51
N ASP A 219 17.40 -1.81 23.93
CA ASP A 219 18.33 -1.46 25.02
C ASP A 219 19.26 -0.32 24.57
N LEU A 220 19.66 -0.27 23.31
CA LEU A 220 20.39 0.85 22.71
C LEU A 220 19.52 2.11 22.58
N THR A 221 18.26 1.99 22.17
CA THR A 221 17.35 3.14 22.04
C THR A 221 16.85 3.64 23.41
N MET A 222 16.63 2.76 24.37
CA MET A 222 16.31 3.14 25.75
C MET A 222 17.52 3.76 26.48
N GLY A 223 18.72 3.26 26.23
CA GLY A 223 19.93 3.90 26.75
C GLY A 223 20.09 5.33 26.26
N ALA A 224 19.90 5.55 24.94
CA ALA A 224 19.92 6.90 24.35
C ALA A 224 18.77 7.79 24.91
N ALA A 225 17.58 7.25 25.13
CA ALA A 225 16.44 7.97 25.67
C ALA A 225 16.58 8.36 27.15
N LEU A 226 17.30 7.56 27.94
CA LEU A 226 17.63 7.88 29.33
C LEU A 226 18.58 9.06 29.46
N PHE A 227 19.40 9.31 28.43
CA PHE A 227 20.35 10.44 28.41
C PHE A 227 19.78 11.70 27.75
N ALA A 228 18.65 11.65 27.05
CA ALA A 228 17.98 12.79 26.44
C ALA A 228 16.45 12.59 26.36
N PRO A 229 15.72 12.61 27.50
CA PRO A 229 14.29 12.37 27.50
C PRO A 229 13.54 13.60 26.99
N SER A 230 13.29 13.70 25.69
CA SER A 230 12.24 14.57 25.17
C SER A 230 10.87 13.94 25.46
N LEU A 231 9.82 14.76 25.67
CA LEU A 231 8.44 14.28 25.85
C LEU A 231 7.99 13.39 24.69
N ALA A 232 8.40 13.71 23.46
CA ALA A 232 8.16 12.90 22.25
C ALA A 232 8.79 11.50 22.34
N THR A 233 9.99 11.38 22.91
CA THR A 233 10.66 10.09 23.11
C THR A 233 9.92 9.22 24.12
N GLN A 234 9.42 9.81 25.21
CA GLN A 234 8.61 9.10 26.22
C GLN A 234 7.27 8.62 25.65
N ALA A 235 6.56 9.45 24.90
CA ALA A 235 5.31 9.09 24.24
C ALA A 235 5.52 7.92 23.26
N THR A 236 6.57 7.96 22.45
CA THR A 236 6.94 6.89 21.53
C THR A 236 7.24 5.58 22.26
N LEU A 237 7.95 5.62 23.39
CA LEU A 237 8.27 4.44 24.19
C LEU A 237 7.01 3.85 24.82
N THR A 238 6.10 4.69 25.32
CA THR A 238 4.83 4.26 25.92
C THR A 238 3.93 3.60 24.88
N ALA A 239 3.75 4.21 23.72
CA ALA A 239 2.98 3.62 22.61
C ALA A 239 3.57 2.28 22.15
N ARG A 240 4.89 2.18 22.11
CA ARG A 240 5.59 0.94 21.76
C ARG A 240 5.43 -0.15 22.82
N ALA A 241 5.44 0.20 24.10
CA ALA A 241 5.20 -0.73 25.20
C ALA A 241 3.75 -1.24 25.19
N ALA A 242 2.77 -0.37 25.04
CA ALA A 242 1.35 -0.71 24.93
C ALA A 242 1.10 -1.68 23.74
N ARG A 243 1.69 -1.38 22.58
CA ARG A 243 1.60 -2.26 21.41
C ARG A 243 2.23 -3.63 21.67
N MET A 244 3.37 -3.69 22.35
CA MET A 244 4.01 -4.97 22.71
C MET A 244 3.15 -5.77 23.69
N ASP A 245 2.44 -5.13 24.58
CA ASP A 245 1.51 -5.78 25.49
C ASP A 245 0.31 -6.37 24.75
N MET A 246 -0.33 -5.59 23.88
CA MET A 246 -1.40 -6.10 23.00
C MET A 246 -0.95 -7.32 22.18
N MET A 247 0.27 -7.30 21.64
CA MET A 247 0.85 -8.43 20.92
C MET A 247 1.03 -9.67 21.78
N ARG A 248 1.41 -9.50 23.08
CA ARG A 248 1.51 -10.63 24.02
C ARG A 248 0.14 -11.19 24.33
N ARG A 249 -0.87 -10.34 24.54
CA ARG A 249 -2.26 -10.76 24.76
C ARG A 249 -2.80 -11.54 23.56
N LEU A 250 -2.63 -11.03 22.35
CA LEU A 250 -2.98 -11.74 21.12
C LEU A 250 -2.31 -13.12 21.02
N ALA A 251 -1.00 -13.18 21.23
CA ALA A 251 -0.25 -14.43 21.12
C ALA A 251 -0.60 -15.45 22.23
N ALA A 252 -0.99 -14.99 23.42
CA ALA A 252 -1.33 -15.84 24.55
C ALA A 252 -2.78 -16.36 24.49
N ALA A 253 -3.72 -15.47 24.18
CA ALA A 253 -5.15 -15.76 24.21
C ALA A 253 -5.68 -16.31 22.88
N HIS A 254 -5.08 -15.89 21.74
CA HIS A 254 -5.59 -16.18 20.40
C HIS A 254 -4.49 -16.69 19.44
N PRO A 255 -3.71 -17.74 19.81
CA PRO A 255 -2.58 -18.20 19.00
C PRO A 255 -3.00 -18.78 17.65
N GLY A 256 -4.21 -19.34 17.55
CA GLY A 256 -4.78 -19.89 16.31
C GLY A 256 -5.27 -18.84 15.30
N ASN A 257 -5.42 -17.60 15.74
CA ASN A 257 -5.97 -16.52 14.92
C ASN A 257 -4.89 -15.63 14.26
N VAL A 258 -3.62 -15.84 14.60
CA VAL A 258 -2.49 -15.03 14.13
C VAL A 258 -1.61 -15.86 13.22
N HIS A 259 -1.47 -15.41 11.97
CA HIS A 259 -0.78 -16.16 10.92
C HIS A 259 0.44 -15.42 10.36
N GLN A 260 1.32 -16.18 9.70
CA GLN A 260 2.44 -15.64 8.93
C GLN A 260 1.94 -14.76 7.77
N PRO A 261 2.80 -13.85 7.26
CA PRO A 261 2.55 -13.21 5.99
C PRO A 261 2.33 -14.24 4.88
N VAL A 262 1.41 -13.96 4.00
CA VAL A 262 1.01 -14.82 2.87
C VAL A 262 1.40 -14.19 1.55
N SER A 263 1.44 -14.98 0.47
CA SER A 263 1.66 -14.50 -0.89
C SER A 263 0.49 -13.65 -1.38
N ASP A 264 0.72 -12.83 -2.42
CA ASP A 264 -0.34 -12.01 -3.02
C ASP A 264 -1.50 -12.89 -3.56
N ASP A 265 -1.22 -14.07 -4.10
CA ASP A 265 -2.27 -15.01 -4.55
C ASP A 265 -3.10 -15.56 -3.39
N GLU A 266 -2.47 -15.84 -2.25
CA GLU A 266 -3.20 -16.28 -1.07
C GLU A 266 -4.05 -15.16 -0.45
N VAL A 267 -3.62 -13.89 -0.58
CA VAL A 267 -4.46 -12.74 -0.21
C VAL A 267 -5.80 -12.77 -0.97
N ILE A 268 -5.75 -12.98 -2.28
CA ILE A 268 -6.95 -13.05 -3.12
C ILE A 268 -7.85 -14.23 -2.71
N ARG A 269 -7.26 -15.39 -2.39
CA ARG A 269 -7.99 -16.54 -1.87
C ARG A 269 -8.63 -16.27 -0.52
N LEU A 270 -7.94 -15.57 0.38
CA LEU A 270 -8.48 -15.19 1.69
C LEU A 270 -9.73 -14.32 1.56
N TYR A 271 -9.76 -13.38 0.60
CA TYR A 271 -10.97 -12.60 0.31
C TYR A 271 -12.17 -13.49 -0.07
N SER A 272 -11.93 -14.52 -0.87
CA SER A 272 -12.99 -15.46 -1.27
C SER A 272 -13.41 -16.42 -0.15
N ARG A 273 -12.49 -16.78 0.75
CA ARG A 273 -12.72 -17.71 1.85
C ARG A 273 -13.37 -17.08 3.08
N SER A 274 -13.37 -15.76 3.18
CA SER A 274 -13.85 -15.04 4.36
C SER A 274 -15.30 -14.62 4.20
N ASN A 275 -16.09 -14.78 5.27
CA ASN A 275 -17.43 -14.24 5.35
C ASN A 275 -17.40 -12.72 5.29
N VAL A 276 -16.48 -12.09 6.05
CA VAL A 276 -16.19 -10.66 5.99
C VAL A 276 -14.68 -10.41 6.04
N SER A 277 -14.20 -9.48 5.23
CA SER A 277 -12.79 -9.05 5.22
C SER A 277 -12.66 -7.63 5.74
N LEU A 278 -11.74 -7.41 6.68
CA LEU A 278 -11.60 -6.14 7.36
C LEU A 278 -10.54 -5.25 6.68
N GLY A 279 -10.79 -3.93 6.69
CA GLY A 279 -9.85 -2.87 6.39
C GLY A 279 -9.71 -1.91 7.56
N PHE A 280 -8.54 -1.28 7.69
CA PHE A 280 -8.27 -0.24 8.68
C PHE A 280 -7.52 0.91 8.02
N LEU A 281 -8.16 2.05 7.86
CA LEU A 281 -7.63 3.24 7.19
C LEU A 281 -6.71 4.08 8.08
N GLU A 282 -6.77 3.84 9.38
CA GLU A 282 -6.13 4.68 10.39
C GLU A 282 -4.64 4.41 10.51
N VAL A 283 -3.88 5.49 10.48
CA VAL A 283 -2.43 5.51 10.63
C VAL A 283 -2.01 6.67 11.54
N PHE A 284 -0.79 6.62 12.04
CA PHE A 284 -0.15 7.77 12.69
C PHE A 284 0.92 8.33 11.77
N ASP A 285 1.20 9.61 11.91
CA ASP A 285 2.34 10.23 11.24
C ASP A 285 3.62 9.48 11.60
N HIS A 286 4.49 9.29 10.62
CA HIS A 286 5.74 8.56 10.78
C HIS A 286 6.67 9.20 11.82
N HIS A 287 6.66 10.53 11.88
CA HIS A 287 7.48 11.32 12.81
C HIS A 287 6.76 11.64 14.13
N ASP A 288 5.42 11.55 14.17
CA ASP A 288 4.62 11.80 15.36
C ASP A 288 3.61 10.66 15.63
N PRO A 289 4.08 9.52 16.16
CA PRO A 289 3.21 8.38 16.49
C PRO A 289 2.26 8.65 17.67
N SER A 290 2.37 9.80 18.32
CA SER A 290 1.46 10.28 19.38
C SER A 290 0.52 11.40 18.91
N GLY A 291 0.67 11.81 17.67
CA GLY A 291 -0.16 12.84 17.04
C GLY A 291 -1.58 12.36 16.69
N PRO A 292 -2.32 13.17 15.96
CA PRO A 292 -3.67 12.80 15.55
C PRO A 292 -3.68 11.56 14.67
N VAL A 293 -4.77 10.81 14.78
CA VAL A 293 -5.03 9.69 13.85
C VAL A 293 -5.33 10.27 12.49
N LEU A 294 -4.58 9.81 11.49
CA LEU A 294 -4.77 10.14 10.08
C LEU A 294 -5.50 8.98 9.39
N GLN A 295 -6.20 9.26 8.31
CA GLN A 295 -6.85 8.25 7.49
C GLN A 295 -6.40 8.36 6.04
N HIS A 296 -6.22 7.24 5.37
CA HIS A 296 -6.03 7.19 3.93
C HIS A 296 -6.49 5.85 3.35
N LEU A 297 -6.90 5.87 2.08
CA LEU A 297 -7.26 4.66 1.36
C LEU A 297 -6.00 3.88 0.98
N HIS A 298 -6.03 2.58 1.17
CA HIS A 298 -5.00 1.65 0.72
C HIS A 298 -5.44 0.94 -0.57
N LEU A 299 -4.56 0.15 -1.14
CA LEU A 299 -4.88 -0.76 -2.24
C LEU A 299 -6.02 -1.74 -1.89
N ARG A 300 -6.09 -2.15 -0.63
CA ARG A 300 -7.03 -3.18 -0.13
C ARG A 300 -8.49 -2.80 -0.27
N GLU A 301 -8.82 -1.51 -0.16
CA GLU A 301 -10.18 -0.98 -0.34
C GLU A 301 -10.70 -1.17 -1.78
N PHE A 302 -9.82 -1.38 -2.73
CA PHE A 302 -10.14 -1.66 -4.14
C PHE A 302 -9.95 -3.13 -4.49
N GLU A 303 -8.89 -3.74 -4.02
CA GLU A 303 -8.55 -5.15 -4.26
C GLU A 303 -9.55 -6.11 -3.62
N GLY A 304 -9.98 -5.83 -2.37
CA GLY A 304 -10.96 -6.64 -1.65
C GLY A 304 -12.30 -6.74 -2.37
N PRO A 305 -13.01 -5.63 -2.62
CA PRO A 305 -14.27 -5.65 -3.38
C PRO A 305 -14.11 -6.25 -4.79
N MET A 306 -13.02 -5.93 -5.50
CA MET A 306 -12.77 -6.50 -6.83
C MET A 306 -12.61 -8.01 -6.80
N SER A 307 -12.01 -8.56 -5.73
CA SER A 307 -11.90 -10.00 -5.47
C SER A 307 -13.18 -10.64 -4.93
N GLY A 308 -14.28 -9.87 -4.83
CA GLY A 308 -15.55 -10.36 -4.33
C GLY A 308 -15.62 -10.49 -2.80
N ALA A 309 -14.76 -9.81 -2.06
CA ALA A 309 -14.88 -9.73 -0.61
C ALA A 309 -16.11 -8.94 -0.17
N LEU A 310 -16.76 -9.37 0.91
CA LEU A 310 -17.55 -8.45 1.72
C LEU A 310 -16.59 -7.64 2.56
N TYR A 311 -16.32 -6.39 2.15
CA TYR A 311 -15.26 -5.58 2.73
C TYR A 311 -15.83 -4.61 3.76
N LEU A 312 -15.32 -4.64 4.99
CA LEU A 312 -15.72 -3.81 6.12
C LEU A 312 -14.53 -2.95 6.57
N THR A 313 -14.63 -1.63 6.44
CA THR A 313 -13.55 -0.70 6.74
C THR A 313 -14.03 0.54 7.47
N ASN A 314 -13.12 1.41 7.94
CA ASN A 314 -13.48 2.71 8.50
C ASN A 314 -14.24 3.55 7.47
N TYR A 315 -15.23 4.31 7.94
CA TYR A 315 -15.81 5.37 7.12
C TYR A 315 -14.78 6.47 6.86
N SER A 316 -14.70 6.95 5.63
CA SER A 316 -14.08 8.22 5.27
C SER A 316 -14.84 8.86 4.09
N ASP A 317 -14.79 10.18 3.99
CA ASP A 317 -15.44 10.89 2.87
C ASP A 317 -14.81 10.50 1.53
N GLU A 318 -13.50 10.28 1.49
CA GLU A 318 -12.81 9.82 0.27
C GLU A 318 -13.30 8.42 -0.15
N LEU A 319 -13.52 7.50 0.79
CA LEU A 319 -14.09 6.17 0.49
C LEU A 319 -15.52 6.29 -0.04
N ALA A 320 -16.33 7.19 0.53
CA ALA A 320 -17.72 7.39 0.16
C ALA A 320 -17.87 7.98 -1.27
N GLU A 321 -16.84 8.65 -1.79
CA GLU A 321 -16.77 9.05 -3.21
C GLU A 321 -16.49 7.86 -4.15
N MET A 322 -15.80 6.84 -3.65
CA MET A 322 -15.41 5.66 -4.45
C MET A 322 -16.49 4.58 -4.45
N PHE A 323 -17.06 4.31 -3.28
CA PHE A 323 -18.06 3.28 -3.07
C PHE A 323 -19.23 3.81 -2.24
N GLU A 324 -20.46 3.34 -2.53
CA GLU A 324 -21.63 3.67 -1.72
C GLU A 324 -21.57 2.89 -0.38
N PRO A 325 -21.46 3.62 0.77
CA PRO A 325 -21.38 2.99 2.09
C PRO A 325 -22.59 2.09 2.39
N ASP A 326 -22.32 0.94 2.96
CA ASP A 326 -23.28 -0.11 3.36
C ASP A 326 -24.13 -0.70 2.20
N LYS A 327 -23.81 -0.34 0.95
CA LYS A 327 -24.40 -0.93 -0.26
C LYS A 327 -23.37 -1.58 -1.20
N GLU A 328 -22.16 -1.01 -1.28
CA GLU A 328 -21.06 -1.51 -2.12
C GLU A 328 -19.87 -1.97 -1.26
N VAL A 329 -19.64 -1.31 -0.13
CA VAL A 329 -18.70 -1.71 0.94
C VAL A 329 -19.36 -1.43 2.29
N LEU A 330 -19.03 -2.24 3.29
CA LEU A 330 -19.47 -2.00 4.66
C LEU A 330 -18.55 -0.99 5.32
N VAL A 331 -19.13 -0.06 6.08
CA VAL A 331 -18.36 0.93 6.83
C VAL A 331 -18.72 0.90 8.31
N TRP A 332 -17.74 1.29 9.14
CA TRP A 332 -17.95 1.52 10.56
C TRP A 332 -17.35 2.88 10.96
N ARG A 333 -17.94 3.53 11.97
CA ARG A 333 -17.54 4.85 12.46
C ARG A 333 -16.99 4.82 13.89
N ASN A 334 -17.27 3.74 14.59
CA ASN A 334 -16.81 3.54 15.96
C ASN A 334 -16.64 2.06 16.28
N ARG A 335 -16.02 1.75 17.42
CA ARG A 335 -15.69 0.36 17.81
C ARG A 335 -16.93 -0.53 18.02
N HIS A 336 -18.05 0.05 18.42
CA HIS A 336 -19.29 -0.68 18.60
C HIS A 336 -19.85 -1.15 17.24
N GLU A 337 -19.97 -0.24 16.27
CA GLU A 337 -20.37 -0.60 14.91
C GLU A 337 -19.42 -1.62 14.26
N LEU A 338 -18.09 -1.49 14.48
CA LEU A 338 -17.11 -2.47 14.01
C LEU A 338 -17.44 -3.86 14.58
N LEU A 339 -17.65 -3.96 15.89
CA LEU A 339 -17.92 -5.23 16.56
C LEU A 339 -19.25 -5.83 16.09
N GLU A 340 -20.32 -5.04 16.05
CA GLU A 340 -21.65 -5.50 15.61
C GLU A 340 -21.63 -6.03 14.18
N LYS A 341 -21.09 -5.23 13.24
CA LYS A 341 -21.04 -5.61 11.83
C LYS A 341 -20.10 -6.80 11.60
N ALA A 342 -18.90 -6.81 12.20
CA ALA A 342 -17.97 -7.91 12.05
C ALA A 342 -18.55 -9.22 12.55
N ARG A 343 -19.21 -9.23 13.73
CA ARG A 343 -19.88 -10.39 14.30
C ARG A 343 -21.04 -10.86 13.41
N PHE A 344 -21.95 -9.93 13.09
CA PHE A 344 -23.15 -10.26 12.30
C PHE A 344 -22.79 -10.91 10.96
N TYR A 345 -21.88 -10.32 10.19
CA TYR A 345 -21.51 -10.86 8.87
C TYR A 345 -20.56 -12.06 8.93
N ALA A 346 -19.82 -12.25 10.04
CA ALA A 346 -19.09 -13.48 10.26
C ALA A 346 -20.01 -14.67 10.49
N GLU A 347 -21.16 -14.47 11.14
CA GLU A 347 -22.16 -15.49 11.48
C GLU A 347 -23.23 -15.67 10.39
N HIS A 348 -23.51 -14.62 9.59
CA HIS A 348 -24.56 -14.59 8.57
C HIS A 348 -23.99 -14.20 7.18
N PRO A 349 -23.17 -15.06 6.56
CA PRO A 349 -22.43 -14.71 5.33
C PRO A 349 -23.33 -14.38 4.14
N GLU A 350 -24.55 -14.94 4.07
CA GLU A 350 -25.54 -14.70 3.01
C GLU A 350 -26.13 -13.28 3.05
N ALA A 351 -26.19 -12.67 4.24
CA ALA A 351 -26.71 -11.31 4.41
C ALA A 351 -25.85 -10.27 3.66
N GLY A 352 -24.57 -10.58 3.43
CA GLY A 352 -23.61 -9.72 2.71
C GLY A 352 -23.55 -9.94 1.19
N ASP A 353 -24.22 -10.94 0.62
CA ASP A 353 -23.99 -11.32 -0.79
C ASP A 353 -24.39 -10.24 -1.79
N LYS A 354 -25.45 -9.47 -1.52
CA LYS A 354 -25.84 -8.33 -2.37
C LYS A 354 -24.79 -7.21 -2.34
N ILE A 355 -24.27 -6.89 -1.17
CA ILE A 355 -23.25 -5.85 -0.98
C ILE A 355 -21.96 -6.27 -1.67
N ARG A 356 -21.54 -7.52 -1.49
CA ARG A 356 -20.38 -8.14 -2.14
C ARG A 356 -20.46 -8.04 -3.66
N ALA A 357 -21.61 -8.40 -4.24
CA ALA A 357 -21.85 -8.32 -5.67
C ALA A 357 -21.85 -6.88 -6.19
N ALA A 358 -22.46 -5.94 -5.46
CA ALA A 358 -22.50 -4.53 -5.82
C ALA A 358 -21.10 -3.90 -5.74
N GLY A 359 -20.34 -4.15 -4.67
CA GLY A 359 -18.97 -3.65 -4.52
C GLY A 359 -18.05 -4.15 -5.63
N ARG A 360 -18.12 -5.43 -5.98
CA ARG A 360 -17.37 -5.96 -7.12
C ARG A 360 -17.77 -5.32 -8.45
N LYS A 361 -19.07 -5.15 -8.70
CA LYS A 361 -19.57 -4.46 -9.90
C LYS A 361 -19.02 -3.04 -9.99
N ARG A 362 -19.05 -2.29 -8.89
CA ARG A 362 -18.53 -0.92 -8.79
C ARG A 362 -17.01 -0.89 -9.04
N ALA A 363 -16.25 -1.77 -8.38
CA ALA A 363 -14.80 -1.86 -8.54
C ALA A 363 -14.40 -2.14 -10.00
N LEU A 364 -15.06 -3.07 -10.68
CA LEU A 364 -14.83 -3.38 -12.08
C LEU A 364 -15.19 -2.23 -13.01
N ALA A 365 -16.28 -1.51 -12.74
CA ALA A 365 -16.76 -0.44 -13.60
C ALA A 365 -15.94 0.86 -13.47
N CYS A 366 -15.35 1.14 -12.31
CA CYS A 366 -14.78 2.46 -12.02
C CYS A 366 -13.36 2.44 -11.44
N HIS A 367 -12.90 1.33 -10.86
CA HIS A 367 -11.69 1.30 -10.03
C HIS A 367 -10.66 0.28 -10.48
N THR A 368 -10.44 0.18 -11.81
CA THR A 368 -9.33 -0.58 -12.38
C THR A 368 -8.14 0.31 -12.68
N TYR A 369 -6.92 -0.23 -12.63
CA TYR A 369 -5.75 0.53 -13.08
C TYR A 369 -5.79 0.88 -14.56
N ARG A 370 -6.57 0.16 -15.38
CA ARG A 370 -6.87 0.58 -16.76
C ARG A 370 -7.52 1.96 -16.76
N HIS A 371 -8.59 2.17 -15.99
CA HIS A 371 -9.24 3.49 -15.87
C HIS A 371 -8.28 4.58 -15.39
N ARG A 372 -7.38 4.25 -14.45
CA ARG A 372 -6.38 5.20 -13.94
C ARG A 372 -5.37 5.59 -14.99
N PHE A 373 -4.88 4.65 -15.79
CA PHE A 373 -3.96 4.95 -16.88
C PHE A 373 -4.63 5.71 -18.02
N GLU A 374 -5.85 5.36 -18.41
CA GLU A 374 -6.62 6.09 -19.42
C GLU A 374 -6.81 7.57 -19.01
N GLN A 375 -7.22 7.82 -17.76
CA GLN A 375 -7.35 9.16 -17.19
C GLN A 375 -5.99 9.90 -17.09
N LEU A 376 -4.92 9.19 -16.75
CA LEU A 376 -3.58 9.78 -16.71
C LEU A 376 -3.14 10.24 -18.09
N PHE A 377 -3.22 9.36 -19.09
CA PHE A 377 -2.76 9.67 -20.44
C PHE A 377 -3.52 10.86 -21.05
N GLU A 378 -4.83 10.94 -20.83
CA GLU A 378 -5.63 12.10 -21.22
C GLU A 378 -5.14 13.39 -20.51
N LYS A 379 -4.95 13.34 -19.19
CA LYS A 379 -4.53 14.51 -18.39
C LYS A 379 -3.15 15.05 -18.76
N ILE A 380 -2.23 14.18 -19.18
CA ILE A 380 -0.86 14.60 -19.56
C ILE A 380 -0.69 14.74 -21.08
N GLY A 381 -1.75 14.61 -21.86
CA GLY A 381 -1.76 14.86 -23.31
C GLY A 381 -1.08 13.80 -24.15
N LEU A 382 -1.11 12.54 -23.74
CA LEU A 382 -0.56 11.41 -24.51
C LEU A 382 -1.60 10.70 -25.39
N VAL A 383 -2.87 11.00 -25.23
CA VAL A 383 -4.00 10.50 -26.04
C VAL A 383 -5.07 11.55 -26.14
#